data_51917b3f41494426eb461f340d5a4cb2
#
_entry.id   51917b3f41494426eb461f340d5a4cb2
#
_cell.length_a   1.000
_cell.length_b   1.000
_cell.length_c   1.000
_cell.angle_alpha   90.00
_cell.angle_beta   90.00
_cell.angle_gamma   90.00
#
_symmetry.space_group_name_H-M   'P 1'
#
loop_
_entity.id
_entity.type
_entity.pdbx_description
1 polymer ?
#
loop_
_entity_poly.entity_id
_entity_poly.type
_entity_poly.pdbx_seq_one_letter_code
_entity_poly.pdbx_strand_id
1 'polypeptide(L)'
;MNLETLNEIQKLIDSKIEENLTLEYKREVSSNKEIAKDIAAFANTDGGTIVYGVVADDKVPMGIVWITDTGVEERIQNVAMTAIHPIVESVKMIRLPNPKNELEAIYVAKVPKSFAAPHMVNNLYYRRRGSVSGPMDDIDVRSSIFGSGRTAALRFEISQNLNLASQTRELVERVKVISPDERKGIALIPFQTDAWNSVVASGLLSSLQPEVAERLIQAYRLIHEMNSLMGWLKLDWGLIVHTPIEPSSATHGTYVPSIIVERLPRLESLLREIAQQLA
;
A
#
# COMPACT_ATOMS: atom_id res chain seq x y z
N MET A 1 4.66 -16.51 -1.58
CA MET A 1 4.78 -18.00 -1.43
C MET A 1 3.58 -18.47 -0.64
N ASN A 2 2.86 -19.49 -1.12
CA ASN A 2 1.72 -20.03 -0.38
C ASN A 2 2.20 -21.25 0.42
N LEU A 3 2.21 -21.16 1.77
CA LEU A 3 2.66 -22.23 2.68
C LEU A 3 1.48 -22.63 3.55
N GLU A 4 0.55 -23.42 2.99
CA GLU A 4 -0.69 -23.82 3.66
C GLU A 4 -0.82 -25.34 3.79
N THR A 5 0.17 -26.10 3.32
CA THR A 5 0.19 -27.57 3.36
C THR A 5 1.56 -28.10 3.74
N LEU A 6 1.59 -29.30 4.33
CA LEU A 6 2.85 -30.01 4.63
C LEU A 6 3.69 -30.27 3.38
N ASN A 7 3.05 -30.52 2.24
CA ASN A 7 3.75 -30.76 0.98
C ASN A 7 4.52 -29.51 0.52
N GLU A 8 4.00 -28.32 0.77
CA GLU A 8 4.71 -27.07 0.47
C GLU A 8 5.91 -26.87 1.39
N ILE A 9 5.79 -27.21 2.68
CA ILE A 9 6.92 -27.21 3.61
C ILE A 9 7.97 -28.22 3.17
N GLN A 10 7.58 -29.45 2.80
CA GLN A 10 8.52 -30.46 2.32
C GLN A 10 9.26 -30.00 1.06
N LYS A 11 8.56 -29.34 0.12
CA LYS A 11 9.20 -28.75 -1.08
C LYS A 11 10.25 -27.71 -0.74
N LEU A 12 10.04 -26.88 0.30
CA LEU A 12 11.06 -25.92 0.75
C LEU A 12 12.33 -26.63 1.20
N ILE A 13 12.17 -27.72 1.97
CA ILE A 13 13.27 -28.52 2.49
C ILE A 13 14.00 -29.23 1.33
N ASP A 14 13.25 -29.91 0.46
CA ASP A 14 13.81 -30.67 -0.66
C ASP A 14 14.56 -29.76 -1.65
N SER A 15 14.02 -28.55 -1.88
CA SER A 15 14.62 -27.54 -2.76
C SER A 15 15.67 -26.67 -2.07
N LYS A 16 15.94 -26.91 -0.77
CA LYS A 16 16.91 -26.17 0.04
C LYS A 16 16.70 -24.64 -0.06
N ILE A 17 15.45 -24.19 0.03
CA ILE A 17 15.13 -22.78 -0.03
C ILE A 17 15.61 -22.09 1.24
N GLU A 18 16.63 -21.25 1.12
CA GLU A 18 17.25 -20.55 2.24
C GLU A 18 16.35 -19.49 2.87
N GLU A 19 16.57 -19.20 4.15
CA GLU A 19 16.04 -18.01 4.81
C GLU A 19 16.44 -16.76 4.04
N ASN A 20 15.51 -15.80 3.99
CA ASN A 20 15.71 -14.56 3.26
C ASN A 20 14.93 -13.42 3.91
N LEU A 21 14.77 -12.32 3.18
CA LEU A 21 14.07 -11.13 3.67
C LEU A 21 12.64 -11.42 4.15
N THR A 22 11.95 -12.38 3.50
CA THR A 22 10.53 -12.71 3.72
C THR A 22 10.27 -14.12 4.22
N LEU A 23 11.31 -14.89 4.54
CA LEU A 23 11.18 -16.28 5.02
C LEU A 23 12.16 -16.56 6.16
N GLU A 24 11.66 -17.16 7.24
CA GLU A 24 12.44 -17.58 8.39
C GLU A 24 11.99 -18.96 8.90
N TYR A 25 12.95 -19.79 9.33
CA TYR A 25 12.71 -21.09 9.93
C TYR A 25 13.04 -21.04 11.42
N LYS A 26 12.19 -21.67 12.23
CA LYS A 26 12.40 -21.84 13.67
C LYS A 26 12.19 -23.31 14.03
N ARG A 27 13.14 -23.88 14.74
CA ARG A 27 13.05 -25.27 15.23
C ARG A 27 11.88 -25.45 16.21
N GLU A 28 11.62 -24.44 17.03
CA GLU A 28 10.62 -24.43 18.10
C GLU A 28 9.96 -23.05 18.21
N VAL A 29 8.90 -22.95 19.00
CA VAL A 29 8.26 -21.67 19.27
C VAL A 29 9.11 -20.89 20.27
N SER A 30 9.69 -19.79 19.83
CA SER A 30 10.60 -18.93 20.60
C SER A 30 9.92 -18.27 21.82
N SER A 31 10.69 -17.53 22.62
CA SER A 31 10.14 -16.70 23.68
C SER A 31 9.20 -15.61 23.13
N ASN A 32 8.26 -15.11 23.93
CA ASN A 32 7.33 -14.02 23.53
C ASN A 32 8.10 -12.78 23.03
N LYS A 33 9.26 -12.50 23.61
CA LYS A 33 10.13 -11.39 23.19
C LYS A 33 10.69 -11.59 21.78
N GLU A 34 11.16 -12.79 21.46
CA GLU A 34 11.66 -13.10 20.12
C GLU A 34 10.53 -13.17 19.09
N ILE A 35 9.36 -13.75 19.46
CA ILE A 35 8.16 -13.73 18.60
C ILE A 35 7.79 -12.30 18.25
N ALA A 36 7.70 -11.41 19.25
CA ALA A 36 7.36 -10.00 19.02
C ALA A 36 8.38 -9.30 18.12
N LYS A 37 9.68 -9.53 18.37
CA LYS A 37 10.77 -8.96 17.56
C LYS A 37 10.68 -9.41 16.10
N ASP A 38 10.49 -10.71 15.85
CA ASP A 38 10.44 -11.26 14.50
C ASP A 38 9.19 -10.75 13.77
N ILE A 39 8.02 -10.77 14.40
CA ILE A 39 6.79 -10.21 13.81
C ILE A 39 6.97 -8.71 13.48
N ALA A 40 7.47 -7.90 14.42
CA ALA A 40 7.71 -6.49 14.19
C ALA A 40 8.72 -6.25 13.05
N ALA A 41 9.80 -7.04 13.00
CA ALA A 41 10.81 -6.92 11.95
C ALA A 41 10.25 -7.22 10.55
N PHE A 42 9.40 -8.24 10.42
CA PHE A 42 8.72 -8.54 9.16
C PHE A 42 7.71 -7.43 8.80
N ALA A 43 6.86 -7.03 9.76
CA ALA A 43 5.86 -5.99 9.53
C ALA A 43 6.47 -4.64 9.14
N ASN A 44 7.63 -4.31 9.69
CA ASN A 44 8.42 -3.09 9.41
C ASN A 44 9.20 -3.17 8.08
N THR A 45 9.21 -4.31 7.41
CA THR A 45 9.96 -4.48 6.15
C THR A 45 8.96 -4.79 5.02
N ASP A 46 8.97 -5.97 4.48
CA ASP A 46 8.11 -6.35 3.36
C ASP A 46 7.06 -7.42 3.74
N GLY A 47 6.86 -7.64 5.03
CA GLY A 47 6.12 -8.77 5.53
C GLY A 47 6.90 -10.07 5.34
N GLY A 48 6.27 -11.22 5.55
CA GLY A 48 6.90 -12.51 5.32
C GLY A 48 6.25 -13.64 6.08
N THR A 49 6.98 -14.75 6.15
CA THR A 49 6.51 -16.00 6.73
C THR A 49 7.54 -16.57 7.70
N ILE A 50 7.11 -16.94 8.90
CA ILE A 50 7.90 -17.68 9.87
C ILE A 50 7.34 -19.09 9.95
N VAL A 51 8.20 -20.10 9.77
CA VAL A 51 7.83 -21.50 9.85
C VAL A 51 8.43 -22.11 11.11
N TYR A 52 7.60 -22.41 12.08
CA TYR A 52 7.98 -23.09 13.31
C TYR A 52 7.87 -24.61 13.15
N GLY A 53 8.88 -25.34 13.60
CA GLY A 53 8.99 -26.78 13.43
C GLY A 53 9.87 -27.20 12.26
N VAL A 54 10.74 -26.31 11.78
CA VAL A 54 11.75 -26.62 10.76
C VAL A 54 13.13 -26.29 11.30
N VAL A 55 14.03 -27.28 11.25
CA VAL A 55 15.45 -27.08 11.57
C VAL A 55 16.15 -26.51 10.36
N ALA A 56 16.89 -25.44 10.54
CA ALA A 56 17.81 -24.89 9.55
C ALA A 56 19.25 -24.96 10.05
N ASP A 57 20.17 -25.23 9.15
CA ASP A 57 21.61 -25.12 9.33
C ASP A 57 22.16 -24.12 8.31
N ASP A 58 22.88 -23.12 8.78
CA ASP A 58 23.32 -21.99 7.97
C ASP A 58 22.22 -21.46 7.02
N LYS A 59 21.00 -21.26 7.57
CA LYS A 59 19.80 -20.78 6.86
C LYS A 59 19.14 -21.78 5.89
N VAL A 60 19.74 -22.92 5.64
CA VAL A 60 19.20 -23.97 4.78
C VAL A 60 18.30 -24.89 5.59
N PRO A 61 17.04 -25.13 5.21
CA PRO A 61 16.15 -26.03 5.94
C PRO A 61 16.62 -27.48 5.75
N MET A 62 16.76 -28.18 6.89
CA MET A 62 17.28 -29.54 6.93
C MET A 62 16.22 -30.63 7.18
N GLY A 63 15.13 -30.25 7.84
CA GLY A 63 14.10 -31.24 8.18
C GLY A 63 13.02 -30.67 9.12
N ILE A 64 11.99 -31.50 9.33
CA ILE A 64 10.86 -31.21 10.20
C ILE A 64 11.13 -31.67 11.61
N VAL A 65 10.82 -30.83 12.59
CA VAL A 65 10.71 -31.17 14.01
C VAL A 65 9.29 -30.81 14.45
N TRP A 66 8.55 -31.83 14.86
CA TRP A 66 7.16 -31.61 15.26
C TRP A 66 7.07 -30.92 16.62
N ILE A 67 6.18 -29.94 16.72
CA ILE A 67 5.89 -29.18 17.93
C ILE A 67 4.69 -29.80 18.61
N THR A 68 4.82 -30.10 19.90
CA THR A 68 3.77 -30.69 20.75
C THR A 68 3.03 -29.65 21.62
N ASP A 69 3.49 -28.39 21.61
CA ASP A 69 2.89 -27.31 22.40
C ASP A 69 1.45 -27.02 21.94
N THR A 70 0.57 -26.86 22.90
CA THR A 70 -0.82 -26.41 22.68
C THR A 70 -0.94 -24.90 22.79
N GLY A 71 -1.92 -24.31 22.10
CA GLY A 71 -2.19 -22.86 22.18
C GLY A 71 -1.14 -21.97 21.49
N VAL A 72 -0.31 -22.54 20.59
CA VAL A 72 0.74 -21.78 19.86
C VAL A 72 0.14 -20.63 19.03
N GLU A 73 -0.97 -20.89 18.36
CA GLU A 73 -1.64 -19.89 17.51
C GLU A 73 -2.13 -18.70 18.34
N GLU A 74 -2.85 -18.98 19.44
CA GLU A 74 -3.33 -17.95 20.35
C GLU A 74 -2.18 -17.18 21.00
N ARG A 75 -1.11 -17.88 21.39
CA ARG A 75 0.08 -17.26 21.99
C ARG A 75 0.72 -16.27 21.03
N ILE A 76 0.92 -16.65 19.78
CA ILE A 76 1.56 -15.79 18.76
C ILE A 76 0.66 -14.59 18.45
N GLN A 77 -0.65 -14.79 18.29
CA GLN A 77 -1.62 -13.71 18.09
C GLN A 77 -1.65 -12.75 19.27
N ASN A 78 -1.70 -13.26 20.50
CA ASN A 78 -1.65 -12.42 21.70
C ASN A 78 -0.37 -11.59 21.77
N VAL A 79 0.77 -12.15 21.43
CA VAL A 79 2.04 -11.40 21.37
C VAL A 79 1.97 -10.28 20.34
N ALA A 80 1.42 -10.52 19.16
CA ALA A 80 1.26 -9.50 18.12
C ALA A 80 0.36 -8.33 18.58
N MET A 81 -0.66 -8.62 19.41
CA MET A 81 -1.61 -7.64 19.91
C MET A 81 -1.16 -6.92 21.19
N THR A 82 -0.26 -7.50 22.00
CA THR A 82 0.05 -6.96 23.33
C THR A 82 1.48 -6.50 23.52
N ALA A 83 2.43 -7.07 22.78
CA ALA A 83 3.87 -6.81 22.94
C ALA A 83 4.45 -5.91 21.86
N ILE A 84 3.66 -5.52 20.85
CA ILE A 84 4.09 -4.73 19.68
C ILE A 84 3.29 -3.43 19.62
N HIS A 85 3.91 -2.29 19.40
CA HIS A 85 3.27 -0.98 19.38
C HIS A 85 3.71 -0.14 18.16
N PRO A 86 2.79 0.36 17.32
CA PRO A 86 1.37 -0.01 17.25
C PRO A 86 1.21 -1.53 17.06
N ILE A 87 0.03 -2.08 17.34
CA ILE A 87 -0.23 -3.51 17.18
C ILE A 87 -0.06 -3.94 15.72
N VAL A 88 0.37 -5.19 15.49
CA VAL A 88 0.37 -5.78 14.15
C VAL A 88 -0.92 -6.58 13.99
N GLU A 89 -1.86 -5.98 13.28
CA GLU A 89 -3.12 -6.64 12.93
C GLU A 89 -2.88 -7.70 11.83
N SER A 90 -3.76 -8.71 11.79
CA SER A 90 -3.84 -9.66 10.67
C SER A 90 -2.63 -10.62 10.51
N VAL A 91 -1.94 -10.97 11.60
CA VAL A 91 -1.02 -12.12 11.56
C VAL A 91 -1.85 -13.38 11.36
N LYS A 92 -1.71 -14.01 10.17
CA LYS A 92 -2.43 -15.26 9.85
C LYS A 92 -1.63 -16.44 10.34
N MET A 93 -2.22 -17.24 11.23
CA MET A 93 -1.64 -18.48 11.70
C MET A 93 -2.24 -19.67 10.94
N ILE A 94 -1.38 -20.65 10.61
CA ILE A 94 -1.78 -21.90 9.96
C ILE A 94 -1.13 -23.03 10.72
N ARG A 95 -1.95 -23.95 11.22
CA ARG A 95 -1.52 -25.18 11.87
C ARG A 95 -1.53 -26.31 10.85
N LEU A 96 -0.39 -27.00 10.70
CA LEU A 96 -0.21 -28.14 9.82
C LEU A 96 0.04 -29.40 10.68
N PRO A 97 -1.00 -30.19 10.96
CA PRO A 97 -0.90 -31.35 11.86
C PRO A 97 -0.03 -32.46 11.28
N ASN A 98 0.65 -33.20 12.16
CA ASN A 98 1.36 -34.41 11.79
C ASN A 98 0.35 -35.50 11.40
N PRO A 99 0.41 -36.07 10.19
CA PRO A 99 -0.52 -37.15 9.77
C PRO A 99 -0.48 -38.41 10.64
N LYS A 100 0.59 -38.59 11.44
CA LYS A 100 0.75 -39.74 12.32
C LYS A 100 0.37 -39.46 13.78
N ASN A 101 0.31 -38.19 14.16
CA ASN A 101 -0.02 -37.78 15.53
C ASN A 101 -0.62 -36.35 15.53
N GLU A 102 -1.93 -36.25 15.66
CA GLU A 102 -2.65 -34.95 15.62
C GLU A 102 -2.28 -33.97 16.75
N LEU A 103 -1.64 -34.45 17.83
CA LEU A 103 -1.15 -33.58 18.91
C LEU A 103 0.13 -32.82 18.49
N GLU A 104 0.77 -33.22 17.43
CA GLU A 104 1.97 -32.61 16.88
C GLU A 104 1.62 -31.78 15.64
N ALA A 105 2.31 -30.66 15.46
CA ALA A 105 2.11 -29.83 14.29
C ALA A 105 3.34 -28.99 13.92
N ILE A 106 3.35 -28.47 12.71
CA ILE A 106 4.14 -27.32 12.29
C ILE A 106 3.21 -26.11 12.32
N TYR A 107 3.73 -24.94 12.63
CA TYR A 107 2.98 -23.69 12.60
C TYR A 107 3.60 -22.71 11.61
N VAL A 108 2.76 -22.09 10.79
CA VAL A 108 3.16 -21.06 9.83
C VAL A 108 2.52 -19.75 10.22
N ALA A 109 3.34 -18.73 10.54
CA ALA A 109 2.89 -17.39 10.80
C ALA A 109 3.14 -16.52 9.57
N LYS A 110 2.07 -16.06 8.91
CA LYS A 110 2.15 -15.09 7.81
C LYS A 110 1.97 -13.68 8.37
N VAL A 111 3.01 -12.89 8.28
CA VAL A 111 3.05 -11.51 8.77
C VAL A 111 2.92 -10.56 7.58
N PRO A 112 1.89 -9.73 7.48
CA PRO A 112 1.77 -8.76 6.41
C PRO A 112 2.78 -7.62 6.58
N LYS A 113 3.18 -6.96 5.49
CA LYS A 113 3.80 -5.64 5.55
C LYS A 113 2.80 -4.68 6.18
N SER A 114 3.23 -3.91 7.16
CA SER A 114 2.34 -2.98 7.84
C SER A 114 2.47 -1.57 7.32
N PHE A 115 1.34 -0.94 7.10
CA PHE A 115 1.27 0.50 6.80
C PHE A 115 1.31 1.38 8.04
N ALA A 116 1.11 0.78 9.23
CA ALA A 116 1.29 1.45 10.52
C ALA A 116 2.74 1.38 11.04
N ALA A 117 3.68 0.87 10.23
CA ALA A 117 5.10 0.87 10.56
C ALA A 117 5.62 2.29 10.85
N PRO A 118 6.61 2.43 11.75
CA PRO A 118 7.35 1.35 12.39
C PRO A 118 6.72 0.83 13.68
N HIS A 119 6.73 -0.48 13.86
CA HIS A 119 6.32 -1.17 15.06
C HIS A 119 7.47 -1.33 16.03
N MET A 120 7.23 -1.01 17.30
CA MET A 120 8.22 -1.04 18.38
C MET A 120 7.98 -2.22 19.32
N VAL A 121 9.05 -2.85 19.76
CA VAL A 121 9.06 -3.91 20.78
C VAL A 121 10.09 -3.54 21.84
N ASN A 122 9.70 -3.47 23.10
CA ASN A 122 10.61 -3.11 24.20
C ASN A 122 11.45 -1.87 23.92
N ASN A 123 10.83 -0.79 23.47
CA ASN A 123 11.46 0.50 23.12
C ASN A 123 12.47 0.44 21.96
N LEU A 124 12.48 -0.61 21.15
CA LEU A 124 13.32 -0.74 19.96
C LEU A 124 12.45 -1.08 18.74
N TYR A 125 12.82 -0.48 17.62
CA TYR A 125 12.29 -0.82 16.32
C TYR A 125 13.19 -1.84 15.64
N TYR A 126 12.63 -2.89 15.04
CA TYR A 126 13.37 -3.93 14.34
C TYR A 126 12.99 -3.98 12.87
N ARG A 127 13.95 -4.33 12.02
CA ARG A 127 13.71 -4.60 10.60
C ARG A 127 14.50 -5.81 10.13
N ARG A 128 14.08 -6.37 9.00
CA ARG A 128 14.83 -7.42 8.31
C ARG A 128 15.95 -6.79 7.46
N ARG A 129 17.12 -7.40 7.52
CA ARG A 129 18.23 -7.15 6.58
C ARG A 129 18.70 -8.51 6.07
N GLY A 130 18.20 -8.92 4.86
CA GLY A 130 18.32 -10.29 4.39
C GLY A 130 17.58 -11.27 5.32
N SER A 131 18.26 -12.29 5.81
CA SER A 131 17.72 -13.29 6.75
C SER A 131 17.82 -12.89 8.23
N VAL A 132 18.33 -11.70 8.57
CA VAL A 132 18.57 -11.30 9.98
C VAL A 132 17.61 -10.19 10.39
N SER A 133 17.00 -10.33 11.58
CA SER A 133 16.27 -9.26 12.26
C SER A 133 17.22 -8.44 13.14
N GLY A 134 17.36 -7.14 12.84
CA GLY A 134 18.21 -6.22 13.58
C GLY A 134 17.48 -4.93 13.97
N PRO A 135 18.01 -4.16 14.95
CA PRO A 135 17.43 -2.88 15.30
C PRO A 135 17.57 -1.89 14.14
N MET A 136 16.57 -1.01 14.01
CA MET A 136 16.62 0.16 13.15
C MET A 136 17.53 1.22 13.75
N ASP A 137 18.28 1.91 12.90
CA ASP A 137 18.94 3.16 13.27
C ASP A 137 17.98 4.36 13.18
N ASP A 138 18.43 5.56 13.56
CA ASP A 138 17.62 6.78 13.54
C ASP A 138 17.13 7.12 12.13
N ILE A 139 17.94 6.89 11.11
CA ILE A 139 17.58 7.14 9.71
C ILE A 139 16.48 6.19 9.26
N ASP A 140 16.60 4.89 9.57
CA ASP A 140 15.60 3.87 9.28
C ASP A 140 14.23 4.23 9.91
N VAL A 141 14.24 4.63 11.21
CA VAL A 141 13.01 4.98 11.94
C VAL A 141 12.36 6.22 11.33
N ARG A 142 13.12 7.28 11.11
CA ARG A 142 12.59 8.51 10.48
C ARG A 142 12.03 8.24 9.10
N SER A 143 12.75 7.50 8.28
CA SER A 143 12.30 7.14 6.93
C SER A 143 11.00 6.34 6.96
N SER A 144 10.85 5.41 7.91
CA SER A 144 9.63 4.63 8.07
C SER A 144 8.44 5.50 8.53
N ILE A 145 8.63 6.36 9.54
CA ILE A 145 7.58 7.26 10.05
C ILE A 145 7.12 8.24 8.96
N PHE A 146 8.05 8.90 8.30
CA PHE A 146 7.71 9.87 7.25
C PHE A 146 7.13 9.20 6.01
N GLY A 147 7.61 7.99 5.68
CA GLY A 147 7.11 7.20 4.56
C GLY A 147 5.66 6.74 4.77
N SER A 148 5.32 6.20 5.94
CA SER A 148 3.97 5.71 6.25
C SER A 148 2.94 6.84 6.25
N GLY A 149 3.24 7.98 6.89
CA GLY A 149 2.36 9.14 6.91
C GLY A 149 2.10 9.72 5.52
N ARG A 150 3.13 9.83 4.68
CA ARG A 150 3.00 10.31 3.29
C ARG A 150 2.24 9.33 2.41
N THR A 151 2.45 8.04 2.58
CA THR A 151 1.69 7.02 1.85
C THR A 151 0.22 7.05 2.23
N ALA A 152 -0.11 7.20 3.52
CA ALA A 152 -1.49 7.36 3.98
C ALA A 152 -2.14 8.63 3.42
N ALA A 153 -1.43 9.77 3.43
CA ALA A 153 -1.89 11.01 2.83
C ALA A 153 -2.11 10.87 1.32
N LEU A 154 -1.20 10.20 0.61
CA LEU A 154 -1.34 9.93 -0.83
C LEU A 154 -2.56 9.05 -1.14
N ARG A 155 -2.81 8.00 -0.35
CA ARG A 155 -4.01 7.17 -0.48
C ARG A 155 -5.29 7.98 -0.32
N PHE A 156 -5.32 8.82 0.70
CA PHE A 156 -6.46 9.70 0.94
C PHE A 156 -6.67 10.65 -0.25
N GLU A 157 -5.62 11.29 -0.74
CA GLU A 157 -5.68 12.17 -1.91
C GLU A 157 -6.16 11.44 -3.18
N ILE A 158 -5.69 10.21 -3.42
CA ILE A 158 -6.16 9.37 -4.54
C ILE A 158 -7.66 9.08 -4.41
N SER A 159 -8.14 8.73 -3.21
CA SER A 159 -9.56 8.52 -2.95
C SER A 159 -10.41 9.76 -3.21
N GLN A 160 -9.93 10.93 -2.77
CA GLN A 160 -10.60 12.22 -3.04
C GLN A 160 -10.61 12.53 -4.54
N ASN A 161 -9.51 12.32 -5.23
CA ASN A 161 -9.40 12.56 -6.67
C ASN A 161 -10.30 11.61 -7.49
N LEU A 162 -10.49 10.36 -7.05
CA LEU A 162 -11.48 9.45 -7.65
C LEU A 162 -12.90 9.98 -7.55
N ASN A 163 -13.28 10.49 -6.38
CA ASN A 163 -14.58 11.10 -6.18
C ASN A 163 -14.76 12.38 -7.03
N LEU A 164 -13.75 13.24 -7.05
CA LEU A 164 -13.73 14.45 -7.88
C LEU A 164 -13.83 14.13 -9.38
N ALA A 165 -13.19 13.06 -9.86
CA ALA A 165 -13.28 12.62 -11.25
C ALA A 165 -14.72 12.25 -11.63
N SER A 166 -15.42 11.50 -10.77
CA SER A 166 -16.82 11.15 -10.97
C SER A 166 -17.72 12.40 -11.00
N GLN A 167 -17.58 13.28 -10.01
CA GLN A 167 -18.34 14.54 -9.93
C GLN A 167 -18.06 15.43 -11.13
N THR A 168 -16.81 15.54 -11.56
CA THR A 168 -16.42 16.33 -12.74
C THR A 168 -17.10 15.79 -13.99
N ARG A 169 -17.15 14.48 -14.18
CA ARG A 169 -17.83 13.85 -15.31
C ARG A 169 -19.32 14.20 -15.35
N GLU A 170 -20.01 14.01 -14.22
CA GLU A 170 -21.43 14.32 -14.10
C GLU A 170 -21.71 15.81 -14.39
N LEU A 171 -20.87 16.67 -13.85
CA LEU A 171 -21.00 18.12 -14.05
C LEU A 171 -20.80 18.53 -15.50
N VAL A 172 -19.75 18.01 -16.17
CA VAL A 172 -19.49 18.34 -17.58
C VAL A 172 -20.59 17.80 -18.50
N GLU A 173 -21.14 16.61 -18.23
CA GLU A 173 -22.31 16.12 -18.98
C GLU A 173 -23.54 17.01 -18.76
N ARG A 174 -23.77 17.45 -17.54
CA ARG A 174 -24.87 18.38 -17.24
C ARG A 174 -24.70 19.73 -17.94
N VAL A 175 -23.48 20.26 -17.99
CA VAL A 175 -23.18 21.57 -18.66
C VAL A 175 -23.44 21.51 -20.16
N LYS A 176 -23.38 20.35 -20.81
CA LYS A 176 -23.68 20.22 -22.24
C LYS A 176 -25.15 20.50 -22.58
N VAL A 177 -26.07 20.25 -21.65
CA VAL A 177 -27.52 20.33 -21.89
C VAL A 177 -28.21 21.55 -21.31
N ILE A 178 -27.53 22.32 -20.43
CA ILE A 178 -28.10 23.53 -19.83
C ILE A 178 -27.82 24.80 -20.67
N SER A 179 -28.65 25.83 -20.51
CA SER A 179 -28.48 27.11 -21.21
C SER A 179 -27.21 27.85 -20.80
N PRO A 180 -26.70 28.76 -21.64
CA PRO A 180 -25.53 29.59 -21.28
C PRO A 180 -25.71 30.39 -19.99
N ASP A 181 -26.92 30.84 -19.68
CA ASP A 181 -27.17 31.60 -18.45
C ASP A 181 -27.13 30.71 -17.20
N GLU A 182 -27.59 29.47 -17.28
CA GLU A 182 -27.52 28.50 -16.19
C GLU A 182 -26.10 28.00 -15.94
N ARG A 183 -25.19 28.18 -16.90
CA ARG A 183 -23.75 27.84 -16.74
C ARG A 183 -23.01 28.85 -15.87
N LYS A 184 -23.56 30.05 -15.69
CA LYS A 184 -22.93 31.05 -14.83
C LYS A 184 -22.85 30.59 -13.40
N GLY A 185 -21.64 30.60 -12.81
CA GLY A 185 -21.40 30.17 -11.44
C GLY A 185 -21.08 28.68 -11.26
N ILE A 186 -21.12 27.89 -12.34
CA ILE A 186 -20.61 26.51 -12.27
C ILE A 186 -19.08 26.56 -12.28
N ALA A 187 -18.44 26.01 -11.24
CA ALA A 187 -17.01 25.93 -11.15
C ALA A 187 -16.59 24.45 -11.03
N LEU A 188 -15.60 24.05 -11.81
CA LEU A 188 -14.94 22.77 -11.64
C LEU A 188 -13.99 22.86 -10.44
N ILE A 189 -14.01 21.84 -9.59
CA ILE A 189 -13.12 21.74 -8.44
C ILE A 189 -11.83 21.09 -8.94
N PRO A 190 -10.65 21.74 -8.76
CA PRO A 190 -9.38 21.15 -9.18
C PRO A 190 -9.06 19.90 -8.36
N PHE A 191 -8.39 18.95 -8.99
CA PHE A 191 -7.85 17.76 -8.34
C PHE A 191 -6.75 18.13 -7.35
N GLN A 192 -6.66 17.38 -6.26
CA GLN A 192 -5.67 17.59 -5.20
C GLN A 192 -4.31 17.04 -5.61
N THR A 193 -3.23 17.72 -5.18
CA THR A 193 -1.85 17.37 -5.51
C THR A 193 -0.87 17.54 -4.34
N ASP A 194 -1.33 17.88 -3.15
CA ASP A 194 -0.46 18.24 -2.02
C ASP A 194 0.30 17.03 -1.46
N ALA A 195 -0.38 15.89 -1.29
CA ALA A 195 0.24 14.66 -0.84
C ALA A 195 1.23 14.11 -1.89
N TRP A 196 0.86 14.17 -3.18
CA TRP A 196 1.76 13.85 -4.29
C TRP A 196 3.03 14.69 -4.28
N ASN A 197 2.90 16.00 -4.18
CA ASN A 197 4.04 16.92 -4.12
C ASN A 197 4.96 16.61 -2.94
N SER A 198 4.38 16.25 -1.77
CA SER A 198 5.14 15.81 -0.60
C SER A 198 5.90 14.50 -0.84
N VAL A 199 5.28 13.54 -1.53
CA VAL A 199 5.91 12.25 -1.91
C VAL A 199 7.08 12.48 -2.86
N VAL A 200 6.90 13.32 -3.89
CA VAL A 200 7.97 13.65 -4.86
C VAL A 200 9.13 14.37 -4.16
N ALA A 201 8.84 15.42 -3.38
CA ALA A 201 9.85 16.21 -2.69
C ALA A 201 10.67 15.41 -1.67
N SER A 202 10.10 14.33 -1.12
CA SER A 202 10.79 13.46 -0.17
C SER A 202 11.63 12.36 -0.79
N GLY A 203 11.56 12.17 -2.11
CA GLY A 203 12.20 11.05 -2.79
C GLY A 203 11.53 9.67 -2.56
N LEU A 204 10.36 9.64 -1.93
CA LEU A 204 9.66 8.39 -1.58
C LEU A 204 9.26 7.57 -2.83
N LEU A 205 9.14 8.21 -3.99
CA LEU A 205 8.88 7.52 -5.27
C LEU A 205 9.88 6.40 -5.57
N SER A 206 11.14 6.59 -5.21
CA SER A 206 12.19 5.58 -5.44
C SER A 206 12.06 4.34 -4.53
N SER A 207 11.28 4.43 -3.46
CA SER A 207 11.01 3.30 -2.54
C SER A 207 9.74 2.53 -2.88
N LEU A 208 8.94 3.03 -3.82
CA LEU A 208 7.75 2.31 -4.32
C LEU A 208 8.16 1.27 -5.36
N GLN A 209 7.27 0.28 -5.57
CA GLN A 209 7.44 -0.64 -6.69
C GLN A 209 7.42 0.15 -8.01
N PRO A 210 8.31 -0.15 -8.97
CA PRO A 210 8.45 0.63 -10.21
C PRO A 210 7.12 0.84 -10.95
N GLU A 211 6.29 -0.20 -11.01
CA GLU A 211 4.98 -0.17 -11.68
C GLU A 211 4.00 0.80 -10.99
N VAL A 212 4.03 0.87 -9.67
CA VAL A 212 3.20 1.80 -8.88
C VAL A 212 3.67 3.22 -9.08
N ALA A 213 4.99 3.44 -9.02
CA ALA A 213 5.59 4.76 -9.23
C ALA A 213 5.27 5.31 -10.64
N GLU A 214 5.37 4.47 -11.67
CA GLU A 214 5.06 4.85 -13.04
C GLU A 214 3.59 5.24 -13.22
N ARG A 215 2.67 4.44 -12.67
CA ARG A 215 1.22 4.76 -12.71
C ARG A 215 0.88 6.04 -11.97
N LEU A 216 1.51 6.27 -10.82
CA LEU A 216 1.36 7.54 -10.09
C LEU A 216 1.81 8.73 -10.94
N ILE A 217 2.99 8.65 -11.56
CA ILE A 217 3.49 9.70 -12.45
C ILE A 217 2.50 9.97 -13.59
N GLN A 218 1.97 8.92 -14.23
CA GLN A 218 0.98 9.05 -15.30
C GLN A 218 -0.32 9.69 -14.81
N ALA A 219 -0.86 9.28 -13.67
CA ALA A 219 -2.08 9.81 -13.09
C ALA A 219 -1.93 11.31 -12.74
N TYR A 220 -0.85 11.67 -12.05
CA TYR A 220 -0.63 13.07 -11.63
C TYR A 220 -0.25 13.99 -12.79
N ARG A 221 0.36 13.45 -13.84
CA ARG A 221 0.52 14.21 -15.10
C ARG A 221 -0.83 14.57 -15.71
N LEU A 222 -1.78 13.62 -15.79
CA LEU A 222 -3.15 13.91 -16.25
C LEU A 222 -3.86 14.88 -15.31
N ILE A 223 -3.71 14.77 -14.01
CA ILE A 223 -4.26 15.70 -13.02
C ILE A 223 -3.74 17.11 -13.26
N HIS A 224 -2.45 17.31 -13.44
CA HIS A 224 -1.87 18.63 -13.72
C HIS A 224 -2.38 19.22 -15.03
N GLU A 225 -2.48 18.42 -16.10
CA GLU A 225 -3.05 18.85 -17.36
C GLU A 225 -4.52 19.29 -17.19
N MET A 226 -5.32 18.49 -16.47
CA MET A 226 -6.73 18.79 -16.23
C MET A 226 -6.92 20.02 -15.35
N ASN A 227 -6.13 20.18 -14.28
CA ASN A 227 -6.16 21.37 -13.44
C ASN A 227 -5.81 22.63 -14.23
N SER A 228 -4.86 22.56 -15.14
CA SER A 228 -4.53 23.67 -16.04
C SER A 228 -5.70 24.01 -16.94
N LEU A 229 -6.36 23.04 -17.55
CA LEU A 229 -7.55 23.25 -18.38
C LEU A 229 -8.71 23.85 -17.58
N MET A 230 -8.92 23.40 -16.34
CA MET A 230 -9.95 23.96 -15.45
C MET A 230 -9.65 25.41 -15.05
N GLY A 231 -8.36 25.77 -14.91
CA GLY A 231 -7.92 27.14 -14.68
C GLY A 231 -8.27 28.06 -15.86
N TRP A 232 -8.04 27.60 -17.08
CA TRP A 232 -8.41 28.33 -18.30
C TRP A 232 -9.93 28.53 -18.42
N LEU A 233 -10.74 27.52 -18.12
CA LEU A 233 -12.18 27.62 -18.09
C LEU A 233 -12.68 28.74 -17.15
N LYS A 234 -12.09 28.89 -15.98
CA LYS A 234 -12.44 30.00 -15.05
C LYS A 234 -12.13 31.37 -15.63
N LEU A 235 -11.04 31.51 -16.38
CA LEU A 235 -10.65 32.75 -17.04
C LEU A 235 -11.59 33.09 -18.22
N ASP A 236 -11.91 32.12 -19.06
CA ASP A 236 -12.79 32.27 -20.20
C ASP A 236 -14.22 32.67 -19.79
N TRP A 237 -14.73 32.07 -18.72
CA TRP A 237 -16.08 32.39 -18.19
C TRP A 237 -16.13 33.79 -17.56
N GLY A 238 -15.02 34.27 -17.00
CA GLY A 238 -14.89 35.65 -16.50
C GLY A 238 -14.79 36.69 -17.64
N LEU A 239 -14.14 36.33 -18.74
CA LEU A 239 -13.97 37.18 -19.91
C LEU A 239 -15.25 37.29 -20.76
N ILE A 240 -16.04 36.22 -20.88
CA ILE A 240 -17.31 36.17 -21.63
C ILE A 240 -18.38 37.10 -21.03
N VAL A 241 -18.27 37.48 -19.76
CA VAL A 241 -19.22 38.36 -19.09
C VAL A 241 -18.98 39.84 -19.45
N HIS A 242 -17.82 40.23 -19.98
CA HIS A 242 -17.44 41.63 -20.15
C HIS A 242 -17.13 42.09 -21.58
N THR A 243 -17.14 41.23 -22.58
CA THR A 243 -16.94 41.61 -23.98
C THR A 243 -18.08 41.08 -24.85
N PRO A 244 -18.72 41.94 -25.71
CA PRO A 244 -19.59 41.46 -26.77
C PRO A 244 -18.74 40.77 -27.80
N ILE A 245 -18.79 39.44 -27.84
CA ILE A 245 -17.94 38.61 -28.69
C ILE A 245 -18.69 38.28 -29.97
N GLU A 246 -18.07 38.58 -31.11
CA GLU A 246 -18.53 38.19 -32.43
C GLU A 246 -18.59 36.62 -32.57
N PRO A 247 -19.48 36.07 -33.44
CA PRO A 247 -19.79 34.64 -33.48
C PRO A 247 -18.65 33.68 -33.82
N SER A 248 -17.48 34.20 -34.19
CA SER A 248 -16.32 33.38 -34.57
C SER A 248 -15.54 32.75 -33.39
N SER A 249 -15.81 33.13 -32.15
CA SER A 249 -15.10 32.64 -30.97
C SER A 249 -15.86 31.53 -30.20
N ALA A 250 -17.01 31.11 -30.70
CA ALA A 250 -17.83 30.05 -30.07
C ALA A 250 -17.16 28.66 -30.01
N THR A 251 -16.05 28.48 -30.72
CA THR A 251 -15.35 27.18 -30.78
C THR A 251 -14.46 26.88 -29.57
N HIS A 252 -13.99 27.89 -28.81
CA HIS A 252 -13.10 27.64 -27.67
C HIS A 252 -13.85 27.14 -26.43
N GLY A 253 -15.05 27.64 -26.15
CA GLY A 253 -15.85 27.28 -24.97
C GLY A 253 -16.41 25.85 -24.95
N THR A 254 -16.41 25.16 -26.11
CA THR A 254 -16.85 23.76 -26.23
C THR A 254 -15.71 22.78 -26.31
N TYR A 255 -14.50 23.20 -26.65
CA TYR A 255 -13.34 22.35 -26.86
C TYR A 255 -12.72 21.83 -25.54
N VAL A 256 -12.58 22.70 -24.54
CA VAL A 256 -11.95 22.33 -23.27
C VAL A 256 -12.77 21.30 -22.48
N PRO A 257 -14.11 21.41 -22.36
CA PRO A 257 -14.92 20.38 -21.74
C PRO A 257 -14.80 19.01 -22.40
N SER A 258 -14.69 18.94 -23.74
CA SER A 258 -14.55 17.68 -24.46
C SER A 258 -13.22 16.98 -24.17
N ILE A 259 -12.12 17.73 -24.07
CA ILE A 259 -10.81 17.18 -23.69
C ILE A 259 -10.84 16.60 -22.26
N ILE A 260 -11.49 17.31 -21.32
CA ILE A 260 -11.63 16.82 -19.94
C ILE A 260 -12.40 15.51 -19.93
N VAL A 261 -13.55 15.43 -20.63
CA VAL A 261 -14.37 14.22 -20.71
C VAL A 261 -13.62 13.05 -21.31
N GLU A 262 -12.83 13.29 -22.35
CA GLU A 262 -12.03 12.24 -23.00
C GLU A 262 -10.95 11.65 -22.07
N ARG A 263 -10.37 12.47 -21.19
CA ARG A 263 -9.28 12.06 -20.29
C ARG A 263 -9.74 11.47 -18.96
N LEU A 264 -10.93 11.83 -18.49
CA LEU A 264 -11.48 11.37 -17.20
C LEU A 264 -11.50 9.84 -17.05
N PRO A 265 -11.96 9.02 -18.04
CA PRO A 265 -11.99 7.56 -17.91
C PRO A 265 -10.61 6.97 -17.70
N ARG A 266 -9.58 7.50 -18.38
CA ARG A 266 -8.20 7.07 -18.22
C ARG A 266 -7.67 7.40 -16.83
N LEU A 267 -7.95 8.61 -16.33
CA LEU A 267 -7.56 9.02 -14.99
C LEU A 267 -8.20 8.14 -13.93
N GLU A 268 -9.52 7.89 -14.03
CA GLU A 268 -10.23 7.02 -13.09
C GLU A 268 -9.67 5.59 -13.06
N SER A 269 -9.35 5.02 -14.23
CA SER A 269 -8.74 3.69 -14.31
C SER A 269 -7.41 3.65 -13.57
N LEU A 270 -6.52 4.60 -13.84
CA LEU A 270 -5.21 4.70 -13.18
C LEU A 270 -5.35 4.86 -11.66
N LEU A 271 -6.22 5.77 -11.20
CA LEU A 271 -6.43 6.00 -9.77
C LEU A 271 -7.00 4.76 -9.05
N ARG A 272 -7.91 4.00 -9.69
CA ARG A 272 -8.45 2.74 -9.13
C ARG A 272 -7.38 1.66 -9.02
N GLU A 273 -6.57 1.49 -10.05
CA GLU A 273 -5.46 0.53 -10.07
C GLU A 273 -4.44 0.85 -8.98
N ILE A 274 -4.06 2.14 -8.85
CA ILE A 274 -3.14 2.60 -7.80
C ILE A 274 -3.74 2.39 -6.40
N ALA A 275 -5.03 2.72 -6.21
CA ALA A 275 -5.70 2.52 -4.93
C ALA A 275 -5.69 1.05 -4.49
N GLN A 276 -5.86 0.11 -5.42
CA GLN A 276 -5.77 -1.33 -5.16
C GLN A 276 -4.35 -1.79 -4.80
N GLN A 277 -3.34 -1.21 -5.44
CA GLN A 277 -1.93 -1.56 -5.18
C GLN A 277 -1.36 -0.93 -3.90
N LEU A 278 -1.91 0.20 -3.49
CA LEU A 278 -1.55 0.84 -2.23
C LEU A 278 -2.39 0.34 -1.04
N ALA A 279 -3.45 -0.43 -1.25
CA ALA A 279 -4.28 -1.04 -0.20
C ALA A 279 -3.52 -2.13 0.54
#